data_20a2caa1d92897853042b09cef4fe234
#
_entry.id   20a2caa1d92897853042b09cef4fe234
#
_cell.length_a   1.000
_cell.length_b   1.000
_cell.length_c   1.000
_cell.angle_alpha   90.00
_cell.angle_beta   90.00
_cell.angle_gamma   90.00
#
_symmetry.space_group_name_H-M   'P 1'
#
loop_
_entity.id
_entity.type
_entity.pdbx_description
1 polymer ?
#
loop_
_entity_poly.entity_id
_entity_poly.type
_entity_poly.pdbx_seq_one_letter_code
_entity_poly.pdbx_strand_id
1 'polypeptide(L)'
;MNVMEPISEKPKRDFLLPASILISALIVSLALVYNVGKRAEKGPESVSAGVASAPALEKVRAVNQDDHLRGKKDAPIVVVEFSDLECPYCKILHKTIQEVVAGYGDDVALVFRHFPLDELHSKARHEAEAAECANELGGSDKFWAYLDRLFAVTPSNNGLDPAELPRIAEYVGLPKGNFASCLSSGKYAARIQADEEEGMAAGVRGTPYSVLLLRNEASAGAKDFITATNSEIAQQLPPGSPPTLFVAADGKRVSMNGALPYELVKQVFDKLLNR
;
A
#
# COMPACT_ATOMS: atom_id res chain seq x y z
N MET A 1 48.10 -46.47 -57.34
CA MET A 1 48.03 -45.36 -56.41
C MET A 1 46.91 -45.66 -55.39
N ASN A 2 47.30 -46.20 -54.23
CA ASN A 2 46.37 -46.57 -53.15
C ASN A 2 46.23 -45.34 -52.29
N VAL A 3 45.00 -44.78 -52.17
CA VAL A 3 44.66 -43.73 -51.23
C VAL A 3 44.19 -44.40 -49.93
N MET A 4 44.98 -44.24 -48.88
CA MET A 4 44.61 -44.66 -47.52
C MET A 4 43.56 -43.66 -46.96
N GLU A 5 42.39 -44.15 -46.55
CA GLU A 5 41.42 -43.40 -45.76
C GLU A 5 41.91 -43.27 -44.29
N PRO A 6 41.66 -42.10 -43.60
CA PRO A 6 42.03 -41.95 -42.22
C PRO A 6 41.04 -42.65 -41.30
N ILE A 7 41.54 -43.38 -40.29
CA ILE A 7 40.77 -44.02 -39.24
C ILE A 7 40.17 -43.01 -38.30
N SER A 8 38.83 -42.95 -38.22
CA SER A 8 38.10 -42.11 -37.28
C SER A 8 38.20 -42.71 -35.86
N GLU A 9 38.95 -42.04 -34.98
CA GLU A 9 38.92 -42.34 -33.55
C GLU A 9 37.61 -41.86 -32.94
N LYS A 10 36.87 -42.77 -32.29
CA LYS A 10 35.65 -42.44 -31.49
C LYS A 10 36.06 -41.70 -30.22
N PRO A 11 35.40 -40.62 -29.85
CA PRO A 11 35.71 -39.89 -28.63
C PRO A 11 35.43 -40.78 -27.39
N LYS A 12 36.40 -40.87 -26.48
CA LYS A 12 36.25 -41.51 -25.17
C LYS A 12 35.23 -40.71 -24.37
N ARG A 13 34.12 -41.32 -23.99
CA ARG A 13 33.14 -40.70 -23.09
C ARG A 13 33.73 -40.58 -21.69
N ASP A 14 33.98 -39.38 -21.23
CA ASP A 14 34.38 -39.06 -19.85
C ASP A 14 33.20 -39.29 -18.92
N PHE A 15 33.20 -40.39 -18.19
CA PHE A 15 32.20 -40.77 -17.20
C PHE A 15 32.37 -40.01 -15.86
N LEU A 16 33.42 -39.17 -15.70
CA LEU A 16 33.69 -38.44 -14.46
C LEU A 16 32.71 -37.27 -14.23
N LEU A 17 32.25 -36.62 -15.30
CA LEU A 17 31.31 -35.51 -15.21
C LEU A 17 29.91 -35.91 -14.70
N PRO A 18 29.25 -36.97 -15.22
CA PRO A 18 27.98 -37.40 -14.68
C PRO A 18 28.06 -37.97 -13.25
N ALA A 19 29.19 -38.59 -12.87
CA ALA A 19 29.39 -39.12 -11.52
C ALA A 19 29.50 -38.01 -10.48
N SER A 20 30.20 -36.90 -10.77
CA SER A 20 30.32 -35.74 -9.87
C SER A 20 28.98 -35.01 -9.63
N ILE A 21 28.12 -34.91 -10.66
CA ILE A 21 26.79 -34.32 -10.55
C ILE A 21 25.88 -35.16 -9.65
N LEU A 22 25.92 -36.48 -9.79
CA LEU A 22 25.15 -37.42 -8.96
C LEU A 22 25.58 -37.39 -7.50
N ILE A 23 26.90 -37.33 -7.23
CA ILE A 23 27.43 -37.23 -5.87
C ILE A 23 27.03 -35.90 -5.21
N SER A 24 27.10 -34.79 -5.96
CA SER A 24 26.69 -33.46 -5.45
C SER A 24 25.18 -33.41 -5.12
N ALA A 25 24.33 -34.02 -5.97
CA ALA A 25 22.90 -34.11 -5.72
C ALA A 25 22.59 -34.95 -4.47
N LEU A 26 23.35 -36.03 -4.24
CA LEU A 26 23.17 -36.88 -3.07
C LEU A 26 23.59 -36.21 -1.77
N ILE A 27 24.67 -35.42 -1.78
CA ILE A 27 25.12 -34.61 -0.62
C ILE A 27 24.09 -33.54 -0.28
N VAL A 28 23.53 -32.81 -1.26
CA VAL A 28 22.50 -31.81 -1.05
C VAL A 28 21.21 -32.43 -0.50
N SER A 29 20.80 -33.59 -1.02
CA SER A 29 19.65 -34.34 -0.53
C SER A 29 19.83 -34.83 0.90
N LEU A 30 21.01 -35.35 1.26
CA LEU A 30 21.32 -35.77 2.63
C LEU A 30 21.35 -34.56 3.59
N ALA A 31 21.90 -33.42 3.19
CA ALA A 31 21.92 -32.20 3.98
C ALA A 31 20.51 -31.66 4.23
N LEU A 32 19.62 -31.74 3.24
CA LEU A 32 18.21 -31.34 3.38
C LEU A 32 17.47 -32.30 4.34
N VAL A 33 17.63 -33.61 4.21
CA VAL A 33 17.02 -34.61 5.11
C VAL A 33 17.56 -34.46 6.53
N TYR A 34 18.86 -34.21 6.71
CA TYR A 34 19.48 -33.99 8.02
C TYR A 34 18.96 -32.73 8.72
N ASN A 35 18.80 -31.61 7.95
CA ASN A 35 18.23 -30.38 8.49
C ASN A 35 16.72 -30.49 8.80
N VAL A 36 15.97 -31.26 8.02
CA VAL A 36 14.56 -31.56 8.31
C VAL A 36 14.43 -32.43 9.55
N GLY A 37 15.32 -33.45 9.70
CA GLY A 37 15.33 -34.30 10.91
C GLY A 37 15.63 -33.56 12.19
N LYS A 38 16.59 -32.63 12.19
CA LYS A 38 16.89 -31.77 13.37
C LYS A 38 15.78 -30.77 13.72
N ARG A 39 14.96 -30.35 12.74
CA ARG A 39 13.75 -29.54 13.03
C ARG A 39 12.63 -30.34 13.64
N ALA A 40 12.57 -31.65 13.41
CA ALA A 40 11.54 -32.52 13.99
C ALA A 40 11.78 -32.86 15.47
N GLU A 41 13.01 -32.71 16.02
CA GLU A 41 13.31 -32.91 17.43
C GLU A 41 13.01 -31.72 18.35
N LYS A 42 12.81 -30.49 17.78
CA LYS A 42 12.07 -29.43 18.47
C LYS A 42 10.60 -29.69 18.19
N GLY A 43 9.88 -30.14 19.20
CA GLY A 43 8.43 -30.36 19.14
C GLY A 43 7.75 -29.17 18.46
N PRO A 44 6.57 -29.35 17.88
CA PRO A 44 5.90 -28.25 17.19
C PRO A 44 5.71 -27.12 18.21
N GLU A 45 6.59 -26.11 18.19
CA GLU A 45 6.13 -24.78 18.52
C GLU A 45 4.95 -24.62 17.57
N SER A 46 3.76 -24.61 18.11
CA SER A 46 2.56 -24.26 17.39
C SER A 46 2.84 -22.87 16.84
N VAL A 47 3.33 -22.84 15.59
CA VAL A 47 3.15 -21.67 14.75
C VAL A 47 1.63 -21.65 14.57
N SER A 48 0.96 -21.05 15.54
CA SER A 48 -0.36 -20.51 15.35
C SER A 48 -0.21 -19.76 14.03
N ALA A 49 -0.77 -20.29 12.95
CA ALA A 49 -0.96 -19.53 11.73
C ALA A 49 -1.71 -18.29 12.23
N GLY A 50 -0.97 -17.17 12.34
CA GLY A 50 -1.49 -15.98 12.96
C GLY A 50 -2.72 -15.60 12.17
N VAL A 51 -3.88 -15.86 12.74
CA VAL A 51 -5.11 -15.25 12.26
C VAL A 51 -4.82 -13.77 12.30
N ALA A 52 -4.76 -13.13 11.13
CA ALA A 52 -4.52 -11.70 11.08
C ALA A 52 -5.52 -11.05 12.04
N SER A 53 -5.00 -10.39 13.08
CA SER A 53 -5.86 -9.76 14.08
C SER A 53 -6.73 -8.73 13.36
N ALA A 54 -8.00 -8.64 13.78
CA ALA A 54 -8.92 -7.64 13.24
C ALA A 54 -8.28 -6.24 13.36
N PRO A 55 -8.46 -5.37 12.35
CA PRO A 55 -7.95 -4.00 12.41
C PRO A 55 -8.54 -3.24 13.60
N ALA A 56 -7.71 -2.46 14.28
CA ALA A 56 -8.11 -1.63 15.43
C ALA A 56 -8.54 -0.24 14.93
N LEU A 57 -9.62 -0.18 14.14
CA LEU A 57 -10.06 1.04 13.44
C LEU A 57 -10.44 2.17 14.40
N GLU A 58 -10.75 1.87 15.66
CA GLU A 58 -11.01 2.87 16.72
C GLU A 58 -9.77 3.72 17.05
N LYS A 59 -8.59 3.28 16.65
CA LYS A 59 -7.34 4.04 16.79
C LYS A 59 -7.21 5.15 15.76
N VAL A 60 -7.98 5.11 14.67
CA VAL A 60 -8.03 6.21 13.71
C VAL A 60 -8.73 7.39 14.36
N ARG A 61 -8.00 8.48 14.57
CA ARG A 61 -8.51 9.70 15.19
C ARG A 61 -9.58 10.37 14.32
N ALA A 62 -10.47 11.09 14.99
CA ALA A 62 -11.43 11.94 14.28
C ALA A 62 -10.69 13.01 13.46
N VAL A 63 -11.33 13.41 12.35
CA VAL A 63 -10.82 14.49 11.50
C VAL A 63 -10.78 15.81 12.27
N ASN A 64 -9.64 16.46 12.21
CA ASN A 64 -9.42 17.76 12.87
C ASN A 64 -8.97 18.84 11.85
N GLN A 65 -8.58 20.00 12.36
CA GLN A 65 -8.17 21.14 11.52
C GLN A 65 -6.79 20.96 10.86
N ASP A 66 -5.98 20.01 11.36
CA ASP A 66 -4.65 19.75 10.82
C ASP A 66 -4.68 18.72 9.68
N ASP A 67 -5.84 18.09 9.45
CA ASP A 67 -6.00 17.13 8.36
C ASP A 67 -6.14 17.83 7.00
N HIS A 68 -5.56 17.23 5.98
CA HIS A 68 -5.77 17.65 4.59
C HIS A 68 -7.10 17.11 4.11
N LEU A 69 -8.14 17.95 4.21
CA LEU A 69 -9.50 17.60 3.85
C LEU A 69 -9.86 18.15 2.46
N ARG A 70 -10.40 17.28 1.61
CA ARG A 70 -11.08 17.60 0.36
C ARG A 70 -12.55 17.22 0.48
N GLY A 71 -13.46 18.17 0.30
CA GLY A 71 -14.90 18.01 0.52
C GLY A 71 -15.39 18.60 1.82
N LYS A 72 -16.58 18.22 2.26
CA LYS A 72 -17.20 18.75 3.48
C LYS A 72 -16.79 17.96 4.73
N LYS A 73 -16.37 18.68 5.78
CA LYS A 73 -16.00 18.08 7.07
C LYS A 73 -17.14 17.25 7.70
N ASP A 74 -18.36 17.65 7.44
CA ASP A 74 -19.58 17.02 7.94
C ASP A 74 -20.24 16.07 6.93
N ALA A 75 -19.49 15.60 5.91
CA ALA A 75 -19.94 14.59 4.98
C ALA A 75 -20.44 13.33 5.72
N PRO A 76 -21.50 12.65 5.24
CA PRO A 76 -21.93 11.36 5.77
C PRO A 76 -20.83 10.32 5.83
N ILE A 77 -19.90 10.33 4.89
CA ILE A 77 -18.72 9.47 4.85
C ILE A 77 -17.47 10.33 4.68
N VAL A 78 -16.51 10.18 5.59
CA VAL A 78 -15.16 10.73 5.41
C VAL A 78 -14.19 9.58 5.20
N VAL A 79 -13.55 9.54 4.04
CA VAL A 79 -12.48 8.60 3.72
C VAL A 79 -11.18 9.12 4.32
N VAL A 80 -10.57 8.39 5.22
CA VAL A 80 -9.20 8.64 5.68
C VAL A 80 -8.29 7.66 4.93
N GLU A 81 -7.50 8.15 3.99
CA GLU A 81 -6.56 7.37 3.21
C GLU A 81 -5.15 7.47 3.80
N PHE A 82 -4.59 6.34 4.22
CA PHE A 82 -3.18 6.19 4.53
C PHE A 82 -2.44 5.80 3.24
N SER A 83 -1.55 6.66 2.79
CA SER A 83 -1.03 6.60 1.43
C SER A 83 0.47 6.89 1.36
N ASP A 84 1.12 6.27 0.37
CA ASP A 84 2.54 6.41 0.05
C ASP A 84 2.67 6.97 -1.37
N LEU A 85 3.44 8.06 -1.53
CA LEU A 85 3.52 8.79 -2.79
C LEU A 85 4.32 8.07 -3.89
N GLU A 86 5.14 7.09 -3.52
CA GLU A 86 5.86 6.23 -4.46
C GLU A 86 5.15 4.90 -4.74
N CYS A 87 4.04 4.60 -4.03
CA CYS A 87 3.31 3.37 -4.21
C CYS A 87 2.45 3.40 -5.49
N PRO A 88 2.62 2.45 -6.43
CA PRO A 88 1.82 2.41 -7.66
C PRO A 88 0.34 2.16 -7.40
N TYR A 89 0.01 1.41 -6.35
CA TYR A 89 -1.39 1.16 -5.96
C TYR A 89 -2.04 2.39 -5.31
N CYS A 90 -1.27 3.23 -4.60
CA CYS A 90 -1.76 4.53 -4.11
C CYS A 90 -2.09 5.47 -5.26
N LYS A 91 -1.25 5.52 -6.29
CA LYS A 91 -1.52 6.27 -7.51
C LYS A 91 -2.83 5.83 -8.18
N ILE A 92 -3.12 4.52 -8.23
CA ILE A 92 -4.36 3.98 -8.78
C ILE A 92 -5.56 4.37 -7.91
N LEU A 93 -5.45 4.14 -6.58
CA LEU A 93 -6.55 4.46 -5.66
C LEU A 93 -6.85 5.95 -5.64
N HIS A 94 -5.83 6.82 -5.65
CA HIS A 94 -6.00 8.26 -5.65
C HIS A 94 -6.95 8.73 -6.77
N LYS A 95 -6.74 8.20 -7.99
CA LYS A 95 -7.65 8.48 -9.11
C LYS A 95 -9.06 7.96 -8.85
N THR A 96 -9.20 6.72 -8.38
CA THR A 96 -10.49 6.10 -8.08
C THR A 96 -11.26 6.90 -7.01
N ILE A 97 -10.61 7.30 -5.92
CA ILE A 97 -11.25 8.06 -4.85
C ILE A 97 -11.62 9.48 -5.31
N GLN A 98 -10.82 10.12 -6.14
CA GLN A 98 -11.20 11.41 -6.73
C GLN A 98 -12.50 11.30 -7.56
N GLU A 99 -12.63 10.27 -8.39
CA GLU A 99 -13.83 10.01 -9.18
C GLU A 99 -15.04 9.73 -8.27
N VAL A 100 -14.85 8.96 -7.20
CA VAL A 100 -15.88 8.69 -6.19
C VAL A 100 -16.31 9.98 -5.50
N VAL A 101 -15.38 10.75 -4.93
CA VAL A 101 -15.70 12.02 -4.23
C VAL A 101 -16.45 12.97 -5.16
N ALA A 102 -16.01 13.09 -6.42
CA ALA A 102 -16.71 13.93 -7.41
C ALA A 102 -18.13 13.43 -7.70
N GLY A 103 -18.35 12.11 -7.74
CA GLY A 103 -19.66 11.50 -8.01
C GLY A 103 -20.66 11.60 -6.87
N TYR A 104 -20.19 11.64 -5.62
CA TYR A 104 -21.05 11.72 -4.43
C TYR A 104 -21.17 13.15 -3.87
N GLY A 105 -20.39 14.11 -4.36
CA GLY A 105 -20.45 15.51 -3.95
C GLY A 105 -20.31 15.67 -2.44
N ASP A 106 -21.28 16.32 -1.81
CA ASP A 106 -21.25 16.65 -0.38
C ASP A 106 -21.41 15.45 0.56
N ASP A 107 -21.74 14.26 0.04
CA ASP A 107 -21.93 13.05 0.87
C ASP A 107 -20.63 12.33 1.20
N VAL A 108 -19.54 12.63 0.47
CA VAL A 108 -18.24 12.02 0.67
C VAL A 108 -17.14 13.07 0.71
N ALA A 109 -16.29 12.98 1.72
CA ALA A 109 -15.06 13.77 1.81
C ALA A 109 -13.83 12.86 1.91
N LEU A 110 -12.67 13.39 1.55
CA LEU A 110 -11.39 12.69 1.57
C LEU A 110 -10.42 13.42 2.52
N VAL A 111 -9.77 12.64 3.38
CA VAL A 111 -8.62 13.04 4.18
C VAL A 111 -7.42 12.20 3.75
N PHE A 112 -6.31 12.86 3.52
CA PHE A 112 -5.04 12.21 3.21
C PHE A 112 -4.13 12.19 4.44
N ARG A 113 -3.59 11.03 4.80
CA ARG A 113 -2.57 10.84 5.83
C ARG A 113 -1.37 10.13 5.25
N HIS A 114 -0.20 10.62 5.56
CA HIS A 114 1.04 10.06 5.06
C HIS A 114 1.36 8.71 5.71
N PHE A 115 1.74 7.73 4.88
CA PHE A 115 2.19 6.43 5.36
C PHE A 115 3.32 5.91 4.46
N PRO A 116 4.50 6.55 4.50
CA PRO A 116 5.64 6.15 3.67
C PRO A 116 6.13 4.77 4.08
N LEU A 117 6.33 3.89 3.11
CA LEU A 117 6.88 2.56 3.29
C LEU A 117 8.40 2.61 3.07
N ASP A 118 9.15 3.20 3.99
CA ASP A 118 10.59 3.52 3.84
C ASP A 118 11.44 2.33 3.38
N GLU A 119 11.11 1.10 3.82
CA GLU A 119 11.81 -0.14 3.42
C GLU A 119 11.65 -0.45 1.91
N LEU A 120 10.56 -0.03 1.29
CA LEU A 120 10.24 -0.25 -0.12
C LEU A 120 10.49 1.01 -0.96
N HIS A 121 10.13 2.16 -0.41
CA HIS A 121 10.05 3.45 -1.09
C HIS A 121 10.89 4.51 -0.37
N SER A 122 12.19 4.45 -0.53
CA SER A 122 13.14 5.32 0.18
C SER A 122 12.98 6.82 -0.09
N LYS A 123 12.22 7.21 -1.13
CA LYS A 123 11.92 8.62 -1.46
C LYS A 123 10.58 9.10 -0.93
N ALA A 124 9.67 8.19 -0.57
CA ALA A 124 8.29 8.51 -0.21
C ALA A 124 8.18 9.51 0.95
N ARG A 125 9.03 9.38 1.98
CA ARG A 125 9.05 10.32 3.12
C ARG A 125 9.42 11.73 2.70
N HIS A 126 10.40 11.89 1.83
CA HIS A 126 10.81 13.20 1.32
C HIS A 126 9.74 13.82 0.41
N GLU A 127 9.04 13.00 -0.35
CA GLU A 127 7.89 13.43 -1.16
C GLU A 127 6.70 13.84 -0.30
N ALA A 128 6.47 13.15 0.84
CA ALA A 128 5.48 13.53 1.83
C ALA A 128 5.81 14.91 2.45
N GLU A 129 7.08 15.17 2.81
CA GLU A 129 7.52 16.49 3.28
C GLU A 129 7.31 17.58 2.21
N ALA A 130 7.51 17.24 0.94
CA ALA A 130 7.26 18.16 -0.18
C ALA A 130 5.77 18.54 -0.29
N ALA A 131 4.85 17.59 -0.09
CA ALA A 131 3.41 17.86 -0.07
C ALA A 131 3.02 18.76 1.12
N GLU A 132 3.61 18.55 2.29
CA GLU A 132 3.42 19.41 3.46
C GLU A 132 3.96 20.83 3.22
N CYS A 133 5.10 20.97 2.54
CA CYS A 133 5.60 22.28 2.13
C CYS A 133 4.65 23.00 1.16
N ALA A 134 3.97 22.25 0.29
CA ALA A 134 2.95 22.86 -0.58
C ALA A 134 1.76 23.36 0.22
N ASN A 135 1.34 22.62 1.27
CA ASN A 135 0.31 23.07 2.20
C ASN A 135 0.72 24.35 2.94
N GLU A 136 1.92 24.42 3.47
CA GLU A 136 2.40 25.60 4.19
C GLU A 136 2.37 26.86 3.33
N LEU A 137 2.79 26.72 2.08
CA LEU A 137 2.96 27.88 1.19
C LEU A 137 1.67 28.33 0.51
N GLY A 138 0.66 27.49 0.47
CA GLY A 138 -0.55 27.81 -0.27
C GLY A 138 -1.85 27.20 0.26
N GLY A 139 -1.80 26.57 1.44
CA GLY A 139 -2.96 25.96 2.08
C GLY A 139 -3.43 24.69 1.42
N SER A 140 -4.59 24.21 1.85
CA SER A 140 -5.17 22.93 1.43
C SER A 140 -5.30 22.80 -0.10
N ASP A 141 -5.68 23.85 -0.79
CA ASP A 141 -5.81 23.84 -2.26
C ASP A 141 -4.47 23.51 -2.95
N LYS A 142 -3.37 24.05 -2.42
CA LYS A 142 -2.04 23.78 -2.96
C LYS A 142 -1.49 22.43 -2.55
N PHE A 143 -1.82 21.95 -1.36
CA PHE A 143 -1.54 20.57 -0.97
C PHE A 143 -2.14 19.59 -1.98
N TRP A 144 -3.43 19.70 -2.24
CA TRP A 144 -4.14 18.80 -3.13
C TRP A 144 -3.69 18.94 -4.59
N ALA A 145 -3.47 20.15 -5.07
CA ALA A 145 -2.94 20.37 -6.43
C ALA A 145 -1.55 19.78 -6.60
N TYR A 146 -0.70 19.88 -5.56
CA TYR A 146 0.63 19.28 -5.54
C TYR A 146 0.57 17.75 -5.56
N LEU A 147 -0.27 17.17 -4.70
CA LEU A 147 -0.50 15.73 -4.60
C LEU A 147 -1.01 15.16 -5.93
N ASP A 148 -2.04 15.79 -6.51
CA ASP A 148 -2.61 15.40 -7.80
C ASP A 148 -1.56 15.43 -8.91
N ARG A 149 -0.72 16.47 -8.94
CA ARG A 149 0.35 16.57 -9.92
C ARG A 149 1.45 15.55 -9.70
N LEU A 150 1.86 15.30 -8.45
CA LEU A 150 2.87 14.32 -8.11
C LEU A 150 2.41 12.92 -8.57
N PHE A 151 1.21 12.49 -8.19
CA PHE A 151 0.67 11.19 -8.65
C PHE A 151 0.51 11.12 -10.18
N ALA A 152 0.23 12.23 -10.86
CA ALA A 152 0.14 12.24 -12.31
C ALA A 152 1.50 11.93 -12.98
N VAL A 153 2.61 12.44 -12.42
CA VAL A 153 3.94 12.38 -13.07
C VAL A 153 4.86 11.30 -12.52
N THR A 154 4.67 10.86 -11.26
CA THR A 154 5.54 9.85 -10.67
C THR A 154 5.50 8.53 -11.46
N PRO A 155 6.66 7.93 -11.77
CA PRO A 155 6.73 6.56 -12.27
C PRO A 155 6.47 5.52 -11.18
N SER A 156 6.38 5.94 -9.90
CA SER A 156 6.33 5.09 -8.70
C SER A 156 7.62 4.30 -8.44
N ASN A 157 7.68 3.56 -7.33
CA ASN A 157 8.76 2.64 -6.96
C ASN A 157 10.15 3.31 -6.97
N ASN A 158 10.27 4.46 -6.31
CA ASN A 158 11.48 5.30 -6.26
C ASN A 158 11.90 5.87 -7.63
N GLY A 159 10.97 5.91 -8.59
CA GLY A 159 11.24 6.34 -9.95
C GLY A 159 11.24 7.85 -10.14
N LEU A 160 10.61 8.63 -9.24
CA LEU A 160 10.58 10.08 -9.38
C LEU A 160 11.97 10.68 -9.13
N ASP A 161 12.44 11.52 -10.07
CA ASP A 161 13.64 12.32 -9.85
C ASP A 161 13.34 13.36 -8.76
N PRO A 162 14.13 13.46 -7.68
CA PRO A 162 13.95 14.49 -6.66
C PRO A 162 13.93 15.92 -7.19
N ALA A 163 14.58 16.17 -8.34
CA ALA A 163 14.53 17.48 -9.01
C ALA A 163 13.14 17.85 -9.55
N GLU A 164 12.22 16.88 -9.66
CA GLU A 164 10.83 17.13 -10.04
C GLU A 164 10.02 17.79 -8.90
N LEU A 165 10.35 17.55 -7.63
CA LEU A 165 9.59 18.10 -6.51
C LEU A 165 9.44 19.63 -6.58
N PRO A 166 10.54 20.43 -6.76
CA PRO A 166 10.40 21.86 -6.94
C PRO A 166 9.74 22.25 -8.28
N ARG A 167 9.82 21.43 -9.33
CA ARG A 167 9.11 21.67 -10.59
C ARG A 167 7.61 21.49 -10.44
N ILE A 168 7.18 20.48 -9.67
CA ILE A 168 5.77 20.28 -9.31
C ILE A 168 5.26 21.50 -8.54
N ALA A 169 6.05 22.02 -7.58
CA ALA A 169 5.70 23.21 -6.82
C ALA A 169 5.51 24.44 -7.72
N GLU A 170 6.44 24.67 -8.65
CA GLU A 170 6.30 25.73 -9.66
C GLU A 170 5.07 25.53 -10.55
N TYR A 171 4.81 24.30 -10.99
CA TYR A 171 3.64 23.97 -11.81
C TYR A 171 2.32 24.33 -11.12
N VAL A 172 2.21 24.12 -9.81
CA VAL A 172 1.01 24.50 -9.04
C VAL A 172 1.03 25.94 -8.55
N GLY A 173 2.01 26.74 -8.99
CA GLY A 173 2.10 28.18 -8.73
C GLY A 173 2.71 28.54 -7.37
N LEU A 174 3.54 27.67 -6.80
CA LEU A 174 4.27 27.95 -5.56
C LEU A 174 5.65 28.57 -5.84
N PRO A 175 6.15 29.48 -4.98
CA PRO A 175 7.47 30.07 -5.14
C PRO A 175 8.58 29.04 -4.91
N LYS A 176 9.38 28.75 -5.94
CA LYS A 176 10.43 27.71 -5.94
C LYS A 176 11.41 27.86 -4.77
N GLY A 177 11.90 29.08 -4.51
CA GLY A 177 12.87 29.33 -3.44
C GLY A 177 12.32 29.02 -2.05
N ASN A 178 11.08 29.46 -1.77
CA ASN A 178 10.42 29.19 -0.50
C ASN A 178 10.14 27.69 -0.32
N PHE A 179 9.71 27.03 -1.40
CA PHE A 179 9.48 25.59 -1.40
C PHE A 179 10.78 24.82 -1.11
N ALA A 180 11.88 25.14 -1.79
CA ALA A 180 13.17 24.50 -1.56
C ALA A 180 13.67 24.72 -0.12
N SER A 181 13.49 25.92 0.43
CA SER A 181 13.84 26.24 1.82
C SER A 181 13.00 25.45 2.83
N CYS A 182 11.70 25.34 2.58
CA CYS A 182 10.82 24.51 3.40
C CYS A 182 11.26 23.05 3.37
N LEU A 183 11.41 22.47 2.17
CA LEU A 183 11.75 21.08 1.98
C LEU A 183 13.10 20.71 2.61
N SER A 184 14.12 21.56 2.46
CA SER A 184 15.45 21.35 3.06
C SER A 184 15.45 21.45 4.59
N SER A 185 14.42 22.02 5.21
CA SER A 185 14.33 22.15 6.66
C SER A 185 13.98 20.85 7.38
N GLY A 186 13.35 19.87 6.70
CA GLY A 186 12.89 18.59 7.28
C GLY A 186 11.84 18.75 8.40
N LYS A 187 11.23 19.92 8.54
CA LYS A 187 10.37 20.27 9.71
C LYS A 187 9.08 19.45 9.80
N TYR A 188 8.68 18.80 8.70
CA TYR A 188 7.47 18.00 8.67
C TYR A 188 7.67 16.52 9.00
N ALA A 189 8.91 16.08 9.25
CA ALA A 189 9.22 14.69 9.58
C ALA A 189 8.35 14.15 10.75
N ALA A 190 8.20 14.95 11.82
CA ALA A 190 7.39 14.54 12.99
C ALA A 190 5.88 14.41 12.67
N ARG A 191 5.35 15.24 11.77
CA ARG A 191 3.96 15.14 11.32
C ARG A 191 3.72 13.85 10.54
N ILE A 192 4.61 13.56 9.59
CA ILE A 192 4.53 12.36 8.77
C ILE A 192 4.66 11.11 9.65
N GLN A 193 5.56 11.12 10.61
CA GLN A 193 5.72 10.05 11.57
C GLN A 193 4.45 9.84 12.42
N ALA A 194 3.78 10.91 12.85
CA ALA A 194 2.56 10.80 13.63
C ALA A 194 1.40 10.15 12.84
N ASP A 195 1.25 10.47 11.54
CA ASP A 195 0.28 9.82 10.68
C ASP A 195 0.61 8.32 10.48
N GLU A 196 1.89 7.99 10.31
CA GLU A 196 2.37 6.60 10.18
C GLU A 196 2.12 5.80 11.46
N GLU A 197 2.48 6.34 12.63
CA GLU A 197 2.24 5.70 13.94
C GLU A 197 0.76 5.44 14.19
N GLU A 198 -0.11 6.39 13.82
CA GLU A 198 -1.55 6.21 13.89
C GLU A 198 -2.03 5.08 12.99
N GLY A 199 -1.60 5.07 11.73
CA GLY A 199 -1.92 3.99 10.79
C GLY A 199 -1.48 2.63 11.32
N MET A 200 -0.24 2.52 11.81
CA MET A 200 0.27 1.30 12.42
C MET A 200 -0.57 0.85 13.62
N ALA A 201 -0.97 1.77 14.49
CA ALA A 201 -1.83 1.49 15.63
C ALA A 201 -3.23 1.01 15.20
N ALA A 202 -3.76 1.51 14.09
CA ALA A 202 -5.03 1.10 13.50
C ALA A 202 -4.95 -0.25 12.77
N GLY A 203 -3.75 -0.80 12.56
CA GLY A 203 -3.55 -2.07 11.88
C GLY A 203 -3.16 -1.95 10.42
N VAL A 204 -2.83 -0.75 9.92
CA VAL A 204 -2.26 -0.55 8.59
C VAL A 204 -0.89 -1.24 8.52
N ARG A 205 -0.66 -2.03 7.47
CA ARG A 205 0.59 -2.76 7.24
C ARG A 205 1.11 -2.59 5.81
N GLY A 206 0.43 -1.78 5.02
CA GLY A 206 0.75 -1.48 3.64
C GLY A 206 -0.19 -0.44 3.09
N THR A 207 0.12 0.08 1.92
CA THR A 207 -0.62 1.16 1.27
C THR A 207 -1.10 0.76 -0.13
N PRO A 208 -2.22 1.34 -0.58
CA PRO A 208 -3.10 2.24 0.14
C PRO A 208 -3.98 1.50 1.16
N TYR A 209 -4.36 2.19 2.23
CA TYR A 209 -5.32 1.69 3.19
C TYR A 209 -6.30 2.81 3.54
N SER A 210 -7.59 2.57 3.38
CA SER A 210 -8.63 3.57 3.65
C SER A 210 -9.48 3.16 4.84
N VAL A 211 -9.80 4.14 5.70
CA VAL A 211 -10.79 3.99 6.76
C VAL A 211 -11.91 4.98 6.51
N LEU A 212 -13.11 4.46 6.29
CA LEU A 212 -14.33 5.24 6.14
C LEU A 212 -14.87 5.57 7.53
N LEU A 213 -14.89 6.84 7.89
CA LEU A 213 -15.54 7.33 9.10
C LEU A 213 -16.97 7.68 8.75
N LEU A 214 -17.92 7.01 9.35
CA LEU A 214 -19.35 7.17 9.08
C LEU A 214 -19.98 8.08 10.14
N ARG A 215 -20.80 9.04 9.70
CA ARG A 215 -21.61 9.86 10.60
C ARG A 215 -22.63 9.01 11.38
N ASN A 216 -23.29 8.10 10.69
CA ASN A 216 -24.25 7.15 11.23
C ASN A 216 -23.67 5.73 11.16
N GLU A 217 -24.18 4.87 12.01
CA GLU A 217 -23.84 3.44 11.96
C GLU A 217 -24.28 2.83 10.62
N ALA A 218 -23.43 1.97 10.05
CA ALA A 218 -23.76 1.21 8.87
C ALA A 218 -25.02 0.35 9.09
N SER A 219 -25.93 0.36 8.13
CA SER A 219 -27.13 -0.48 8.17
C SER A 219 -26.79 -1.97 8.19
N ALA A 220 -27.71 -2.82 8.65
CA ALA A 220 -27.51 -4.27 8.63
C ALA A 220 -27.19 -4.76 7.23
N GLY A 221 -27.94 -4.29 6.20
CA GLY A 221 -27.67 -4.66 4.81
C GLY A 221 -26.30 -4.23 4.30
N ALA A 222 -25.77 -3.07 4.74
CA ALA A 222 -24.41 -2.66 4.41
C ALA A 222 -23.36 -3.54 5.08
N LYS A 223 -23.55 -3.90 6.35
CA LYS A 223 -22.66 -4.81 7.09
C LYS A 223 -22.64 -6.20 6.44
N ASP A 224 -23.81 -6.74 6.10
CA ASP A 224 -23.94 -8.05 5.44
C ASP A 224 -23.23 -8.04 4.07
N PHE A 225 -23.45 -6.99 3.26
CA PHE A 225 -22.77 -6.83 1.97
C PHE A 225 -21.25 -6.81 2.12
N ILE A 226 -20.72 -6.00 3.03
CA ILE A 226 -19.27 -5.87 3.27
C ILE A 226 -18.68 -7.21 3.73
N THR A 227 -19.36 -7.90 4.64
CA THR A 227 -18.91 -9.20 5.17
C THR A 227 -18.92 -10.28 4.09
N ALA A 228 -19.98 -10.37 3.30
CA ALA A 228 -20.08 -11.32 2.21
C ALA A 228 -19.00 -11.06 1.14
N THR A 229 -18.86 -9.80 0.70
CA THR A 229 -17.86 -9.41 -0.30
C THR A 229 -16.45 -9.70 0.20
N ASN A 230 -16.13 -9.38 1.47
CA ASN A 230 -14.83 -9.71 2.03
C ASN A 230 -14.57 -11.23 2.05
N SER A 231 -15.59 -12.03 2.35
CA SER A 231 -15.49 -13.50 2.35
C SER A 231 -15.22 -14.06 0.95
N GLU A 232 -15.83 -13.49 -0.07
CA GLU A 232 -15.57 -13.86 -1.48
C GLU A 232 -14.15 -13.51 -1.91
N ILE A 233 -13.67 -12.31 -1.57
CA ILE A 233 -12.29 -11.88 -1.87
C ILE A 233 -11.28 -12.76 -1.11
N ALA A 234 -11.52 -13.05 0.16
CA ALA A 234 -10.63 -13.86 1.00
C ALA A 234 -10.38 -15.27 0.45
N GLN A 235 -11.36 -15.85 -0.29
CA GLN A 235 -11.19 -17.15 -0.94
C GLN A 235 -10.15 -17.12 -2.09
N GLN A 236 -9.84 -15.93 -2.61
CA GLN A 236 -8.88 -15.71 -3.70
C GLN A 236 -7.50 -15.29 -3.20
N LEU A 237 -7.35 -15.02 -1.91
CA LEU A 237 -6.11 -14.56 -1.28
C LEU A 237 -5.42 -15.71 -0.52
N PRO A 238 -4.11 -15.61 -0.30
CA PRO A 238 -3.38 -16.56 0.55
C PRO A 238 -4.01 -16.68 1.94
N PRO A 239 -4.04 -17.87 2.55
CA PRO A 239 -4.52 -18.06 3.92
C PRO A 239 -3.80 -17.14 4.91
N GLY A 240 -4.56 -16.49 5.80
CA GLY A 240 -4.02 -15.54 6.78
C GLY A 240 -3.84 -14.12 6.26
N SER A 241 -4.23 -13.82 5.01
CA SER A 241 -4.26 -12.45 4.51
C SER A 241 -5.17 -11.57 5.37
N PRO A 242 -4.80 -10.29 5.62
CA PRO A 242 -5.69 -9.36 6.32
C PRO A 242 -6.98 -9.13 5.52
N PRO A 243 -8.09 -8.75 6.18
CA PRO A 243 -9.33 -8.49 5.48
C PRO A 243 -9.18 -7.33 4.50
N THR A 244 -9.74 -7.50 3.31
CA THR A 244 -9.83 -6.44 2.28
C THR A 244 -10.89 -5.41 2.64
N LEU A 245 -12.03 -5.88 3.16
CA LEU A 245 -13.12 -5.06 3.70
C LEU A 245 -13.42 -5.51 5.12
N PHE A 246 -13.58 -4.54 6.04
CA PHE A 246 -13.89 -4.86 7.42
C PHE A 246 -14.76 -3.77 8.05
N VAL A 247 -15.76 -4.15 8.82
CA VAL A 247 -16.61 -3.24 9.61
C VAL A 247 -16.21 -3.35 11.07
N ALA A 248 -15.84 -2.23 11.69
CA ALA A 248 -15.54 -2.19 13.11
C ALA A 248 -16.77 -2.49 13.98
N ALA A 249 -16.55 -2.91 15.22
CA ALA A 249 -17.62 -3.29 16.15
C ALA A 249 -18.61 -2.15 16.44
N ASP A 250 -18.14 -0.88 16.36
CA ASP A 250 -18.99 0.30 16.52
C ASP A 250 -19.94 0.56 15.34
N GLY A 251 -19.75 -0.17 14.23
CA GLY A 251 -20.49 0.02 12.99
C GLY A 251 -20.28 1.37 12.30
N LYS A 252 -19.40 2.21 12.82
CA LYS A 252 -19.13 3.57 12.31
C LYS A 252 -17.79 3.70 11.59
N ARG A 253 -17.03 2.63 11.53
CA ARG A 253 -15.77 2.57 10.79
C ARG A 253 -15.75 1.36 9.89
N VAL A 254 -15.35 1.59 8.65
CA VAL A 254 -15.17 0.54 7.65
C VAL A 254 -13.80 0.68 7.04
N SER A 255 -13.00 -0.39 6.98
CA SER A 255 -11.74 -0.34 6.24
C SER A 255 -11.87 -0.93 4.85
N MET A 256 -11.08 -0.36 3.94
CA MET A 256 -10.78 -0.87 2.61
C MET A 256 -9.26 -0.97 2.48
N ASN A 257 -8.75 -2.19 2.29
CA ASN A 257 -7.33 -2.48 2.18
C ASN A 257 -6.95 -2.73 0.72
N GLY A 258 -6.05 -1.90 0.18
CA GLY A 258 -5.59 -1.96 -1.20
C GLY A 258 -6.35 -1.06 -2.17
N ALA A 259 -5.90 -1.03 -3.41
CA ALA A 259 -6.51 -0.27 -4.49
C ALA A 259 -7.68 -1.05 -5.10
N LEU A 260 -8.86 -0.91 -4.50
CA LEU A 260 -10.06 -1.58 -4.96
C LEU A 260 -10.56 -0.97 -6.29
N PRO A 261 -11.18 -1.79 -7.17
CA PRO A 261 -11.80 -1.30 -8.40
C PRO A 261 -12.91 -0.29 -8.11
N TYR A 262 -13.07 0.70 -8.99
CA TYR A 262 -14.07 1.77 -8.87
C TYR A 262 -15.49 1.23 -8.57
N GLU A 263 -15.92 0.21 -9.32
CA GLU A 263 -17.26 -0.36 -9.15
C GLU A 263 -17.48 -0.97 -7.76
N LEU A 264 -16.46 -1.60 -7.19
CA LEU A 264 -16.56 -2.14 -5.83
C LEU A 264 -16.59 -1.00 -4.80
N VAL A 265 -15.71 -0.01 -4.94
CA VAL A 265 -15.72 1.18 -4.08
C VAL A 265 -17.09 1.84 -4.14
N LYS A 266 -17.63 2.07 -5.34
CA LYS A 266 -18.96 2.63 -5.54
C LYS A 266 -20.05 1.83 -4.84
N GLN A 267 -20.07 0.50 -4.99
CA GLN A 267 -21.05 -0.37 -4.31
C GLN A 267 -20.96 -0.25 -2.78
N VAL A 268 -19.75 -0.21 -2.21
CA VAL A 268 -19.56 -0.01 -0.77
C VAL A 268 -20.20 1.31 -0.33
N PHE A 269 -19.94 2.40 -1.07
CA PHE A 269 -20.51 3.73 -0.74
C PHE A 269 -22.02 3.78 -0.90
N ASP A 270 -22.57 3.20 -1.98
CA ASP A 270 -24.03 3.11 -2.18
C ASP A 270 -24.71 2.38 -1.01
N LYS A 271 -24.14 1.25 -0.56
CA LYS A 271 -24.67 0.51 0.59
C LYS A 271 -24.57 1.28 1.90
N LEU A 272 -23.46 1.98 2.12
CA LEU A 272 -23.29 2.80 3.34
C LEU A 272 -24.18 4.03 3.35
N LEU A 273 -24.53 4.59 2.19
CA LEU A 273 -25.44 5.73 2.03
C LEU A 273 -26.91 5.30 1.87
N ASN A 274 -27.21 4.00 1.89
CA ASN A 274 -28.55 3.42 1.67
C ASN A 274 -29.15 3.82 0.30
N ARG A 275 -28.35 3.74 -0.74
CA ARG A 275 -28.71 4.01 -2.15
C ARG A 275 -28.78 2.75 -2.99
#